data_2d4a12e6d2568d22360440a00092fbb6
#
_entry.id   2d4a12e6d2568d22360440a00092fbb6
#
_cell.length_a   1.000
_cell.length_b   1.000
_cell.length_c   1.000
_cell.angle_alpha   90.00
_cell.angle_beta   90.00
_cell.angle_gamma   90.00
#
_symmetry.space_group_name_H-M   'P 1'
#
loop_
_entity.id
_entity.type
_entity.pdbx_description
1 polymer ?
#
loop_
_entity_poly.entity_id
_entity_poly.type
_entity_poly.pdbx_seq_one_letter_code
_entity_poly.pdbx_strand_id
1 'polypeptide(L)'
;DVRAAEAAVANARLNLDFTQVRSPIAGRVGRALLTVGNLAQADESVLTTVVSQDPVYVYFQPDEQTYLRYAELARKGERPGSANPVRVGLASDTGYPYTGTVNFVSNQVDPATGTINARAVVPNPDRVFTPGLYARVQLQGSGEFPAILIDDKAVMTDQDRKYVYVLGPE
;
A
#
# COMPACT_ATOMS: atom_id res chain seq x y z
N ASP A 1 17.99 -10.52 51.91
CA ASP A 1 18.76 -11.54 51.21
C ASP A 1 17.94 -12.39 50.25
N VAL A 2 16.71 -12.80 50.58
CA VAL A 2 15.85 -13.57 49.65
C VAL A 2 15.53 -12.76 48.37
N ARG A 3 15.19 -11.48 48.51
CA ARG A 3 14.92 -10.60 47.37
C ARG A 3 16.14 -10.42 46.45
N ALA A 4 17.32 -10.38 47.02
CA ALA A 4 18.56 -10.29 46.23
C ALA A 4 18.82 -11.58 45.44
N ALA A 5 18.52 -12.74 46.04
CA ALA A 5 18.63 -14.03 45.37
C ALA A 5 17.57 -14.19 44.26
N GLU A 6 16.34 -13.75 44.51
CA GLU A 6 15.26 -13.73 43.49
C GLU A 6 15.63 -12.84 42.31
N ALA A 7 16.20 -11.65 42.57
CA ALA A 7 16.66 -10.74 41.51
C ALA A 7 17.82 -11.35 40.71
N ALA A 8 18.76 -12.04 41.35
CA ALA A 8 19.84 -12.74 40.66
C ALA A 8 19.33 -13.88 39.75
N VAL A 9 18.33 -14.65 40.21
CA VAL A 9 17.69 -15.68 39.43
C VAL A 9 16.92 -15.07 38.22
N ALA A 10 16.22 -13.95 38.42
CA ALA A 10 15.52 -13.26 37.36
C ALA A 10 16.46 -12.77 36.26
N ASN A 11 17.61 -12.16 36.66
CA ASN A 11 18.66 -11.72 35.73
C ASN A 11 19.29 -12.90 34.98
N ALA A 12 19.56 -14.02 35.65
CA ALA A 12 20.10 -15.20 34.98
C ALA A 12 19.13 -15.80 33.96
N ARG A 13 17.83 -15.81 34.28
CA ARG A 13 16.77 -16.24 33.32
C ARG A 13 16.68 -15.31 32.13
N LEU A 14 16.71 -13.99 32.36
CA LEU A 14 16.67 -13.01 31.26
C LEU A 14 17.88 -13.17 30.32
N ASN A 15 19.07 -13.38 30.88
CA ASN A 15 20.27 -13.64 30.07
C ASN A 15 20.15 -14.95 29.27
N LEU A 16 19.53 -15.98 29.84
CA LEU A 16 19.24 -17.22 29.12
C LEU A 16 18.22 -16.99 27.99
N ASP A 17 17.18 -16.22 28.23
CA ASP A 17 16.18 -15.89 27.20
C ASP A 17 16.80 -15.13 26.02
N PHE A 18 17.75 -14.23 26.26
CA PHE A 18 18.48 -13.51 25.22
C PHE A 18 19.36 -14.41 24.34
N THR A 19 19.69 -15.63 24.79
CA THR A 19 20.39 -16.59 23.92
C THR A 19 19.50 -17.13 22.80
N GLN A 20 18.17 -16.94 22.91
CA GLN A 20 17.18 -17.33 21.90
C GLN A 20 16.66 -16.09 21.19
N VAL A 21 17.29 -15.71 20.08
CA VAL A 21 16.85 -14.58 19.27
C VAL A 21 15.62 -14.97 18.45
N ARG A 22 14.51 -14.30 18.69
CA ARG A 22 13.23 -14.53 18.01
C ARG A 22 12.79 -13.29 17.25
N SER A 23 12.13 -13.52 16.10
CA SER A 23 11.52 -12.42 15.36
C SER A 23 10.28 -11.89 16.09
N PRO A 24 10.14 -10.56 16.27
CA PRO A 24 8.93 -9.95 16.84
C PRO A 24 7.75 -9.93 15.85
N ILE A 25 7.98 -10.20 14.56
CA ILE A 25 6.97 -10.19 13.52
C ILE A 25 6.97 -11.51 12.74
N ALA A 26 5.79 -11.89 12.23
CA ALA A 26 5.67 -12.94 11.25
C ALA A 26 6.10 -12.41 9.87
N GLY A 27 6.87 -13.20 9.11
CA GLY A 27 7.34 -12.76 7.81
C GLY A 27 8.33 -13.71 7.18
N ARG A 28 8.88 -13.29 6.05
CA ARG A 28 9.95 -14.02 5.35
C ARG A 28 11.31 -13.55 5.86
N VAL A 29 12.12 -14.53 6.27
CA VAL A 29 13.49 -14.31 6.71
C VAL A 29 14.40 -14.17 5.49
N GLY A 30 15.30 -13.20 5.53
CA GLY A 30 16.35 -13.01 4.54
C GLY A 30 17.52 -13.98 4.73
N ARG A 31 18.64 -13.68 4.07
CA ARG A 31 19.87 -14.47 4.27
C ARG A 31 20.46 -14.22 5.66
N ALA A 32 21.18 -15.20 6.19
CA ALA A 32 22.02 -15.00 7.35
C ALA A 32 23.15 -14.01 7.02
N LEU A 33 23.26 -12.95 7.79
CA LEU A 33 24.33 -11.95 7.66
C LEU A 33 25.54 -12.32 8.52
N LEU A 34 25.29 -13.11 9.57
CA LEU A 34 26.31 -13.67 10.43
C LEU A 34 26.22 -15.19 10.37
N THR A 35 27.37 -15.87 10.15
CA THR A 35 27.46 -17.33 10.08
C THR A 35 28.00 -17.92 11.35
N VAL A 36 27.75 -19.22 11.54
CA VAL A 36 28.27 -19.95 12.71
C VAL A 36 29.80 -19.83 12.78
N GLY A 37 30.33 -19.56 13.97
CA GLY A 37 31.75 -19.34 14.22
C GLY A 37 32.18 -17.86 14.27
N ASN A 38 31.31 -16.93 13.88
CA ASN A 38 31.55 -15.50 14.03
C ASN A 38 31.03 -14.99 15.36
N LEU A 39 31.68 -13.99 15.91
CA LEU A 39 31.24 -13.33 17.12
C LEU A 39 30.05 -12.43 16.86
N ALA A 40 28.95 -12.69 17.56
CA ALA A 40 27.80 -11.78 17.63
C ALA A 40 27.92 -10.85 18.83
N GLN A 41 27.89 -9.55 18.57
CA GLN A 41 27.89 -8.54 19.64
C GLN A 41 26.44 -8.20 19.97
N ALA A 42 26.11 -8.15 21.27
CA ALA A 42 24.78 -7.78 21.73
C ALA A 42 24.44 -6.36 21.27
N ASP A 43 23.21 -6.16 20.86
CA ASP A 43 22.64 -4.88 20.42
C ASP A 43 23.30 -4.22 19.19
N GLU A 44 24.34 -4.83 18.61
CA GLU A 44 25.07 -4.29 17.46
C GLU A 44 24.96 -5.18 16.21
N SER A 45 25.07 -6.50 16.40
CA SER A 45 25.12 -7.42 15.26
C SER A 45 23.76 -7.71 14.67
N VAL A 46 23.59 -7.39 13.38
CA VAL A 46 22.39 -7.75 12.62
C VAL A 46 22.54 -9.19 12.10
N LEU A 47 21.69 -10.09 12.58
CA LEU A 47 21.73 -11.50 12.22
C LEU A 47 21.06 -11.78 10.87
N THR A 48 19.90 -11.18 10.65
CA THR A 48 19.10 -11.29 9.42
C THR A 48 18.04 -10.20 9.38
N THR A 49 17.34 -10.08 8.26
CA THR A 49 16.17 -9.22 8.13
C THR A 49 14.92 -10.08 8.00
N VAL A 50 13.83 -9.64 8.64
CA VAL A 50 12.50 -10.26 8.50
C VAL A 50 11.56 -9.23 7.91
N VAL A 51 10.86 -9.60 6.83
CA VAL A 51 9.92 -8.71 6.14
C VAL A 51 8.54 -9.34 6.18
N SER A 52 7.55 -8.57 6.68
CA SER A 52 6.15 -8.96 6.58
C SER A 52 5.72 -9.03 5.13
N GLN A 53 4.97 -10.08 4.76
CA GLN A 53 4.49 -10.28 3.40
C GLN A 53 2.97 -10.16 3.26
N ASP A 54 2.24 -10.18 4.36
CA ASP A 54 0.79 -10.04 4.37
C ASP A 54 0.34 -9.30 5.65
N PRO A 55 -0.34 -8.16 5.49
CA PRO A 55 -0.59 -7.44 4.24
C PRO A 55 0.67 -6.75 3.68
N VAL A 56 0.64 -6.36 2.41
CA VAL A 56 1.66 -5.50 1.80
C VAL A 56 1.18 -4.06 1.69
N TYR A 57 2.14 -3.14 1.71
CA TYR A 57 1.90 -1.72 1.51
C TYR A 57 2.36 -1.29 0.13
N VAL A 58 1.48 -0.61 -0.60
CA VAL A 58 1.78 -0.01 -1.89
C VAL A 58 1.83 1.50 -1.72
N TYR A 59 3.00 2.08 -1.94
CA TYR A 59 3.22 3.52 -1.89
C TYR A 59 3.07 4.09 -3.31
N PHE A 60 2.35 5.17 -3.43
CA PHE A 60 2.13 5.87 -4.70
C PHE A 60 1.96 7.37 -4.47
N GLN A 61 2.13 8.14 -5.53
CA GLN A 61 2.15 9.59 -5.46
C GLN A 61 1.17 10.18 -6.49
N PRO A 62 -0.11 10.37 -6.11
CA PRO A 62 -1.04 11.10 -6.94
C PRO A 62 -0.64 12.59 -7.02
N ASP A 63 -1.01 13.22 -8.12
CA ASP A 63 -0.84 14.64 -8.34
C ASP A 63 -1.82 15.47 -7.49
N GLU A 64 -1.50 16.74 -7.30
CA GLU A 64 -2.30 17.68 -6.51
C GLU A 64 -3.76 17.78 -7.03
N GLN A 65 -3.96 17.79 -8.35
CA GLN A 65 -5.30 17.87 -8.93
C GLN A 65 -6.18 16.67 -8.55
N THR A 66 -5.60 15.47 -8.60
CA THR A 66 -6.27 14.25 -8.15
C THR A 66 -6.61 14.35 -6.67
N TYR A 67 -5.69 14.79 -5.83
CA TYR A 67 -5.94 14.98 -4.40
C TYR A 67 -7.08 15.99 -4.14
N LEU A 68 -7.07 17.15 -4.79
CA LEU A 68 -8.10 18.17 -4.62
C LEU A 68 -9.49 17.67 -5.06
N ARG A 69 -9.56 16.91 -6.16
CA ARG A 69 -10.80 16.27 -6.62
C ARG A 69 -11.34 15.31 -5.56
N TYR A 70 -10.49 14.47 -4.99
CA TYR A 70 -10.89 13.53 -3.93
C TYR A 70 -11.35 14.24 -2.67
N ALA A 71 -10.66 15.30 -2.27
CA ALA A 71 -11.04 16.13 -1.13
C ALA A 71 -12.40 16.82 -1.35
N GLU A 72 -12.70 17.25 -2.58
CA GLU A 72 -13.99 17.83 -2.94
C GLU A 72 -15.12 16.79 -2.87
N LEU A 73 -14.92 15.60 -3.45
CA LEU A 73 -15.90 14.50 -3.40
C LEU A 73 -16.17 14.06 -1.97
N ALA A 74 -15.15 14.04 -1.11
CA ALA A 74 -15.30 13.74 0.30
C ALA A 74 -16.11 14.81 1.03
N ARG A 75 -15.90 16.10 0.74
CA ARG A 75 -16.67 17.20 1.32
C ARG A 75 -18.13 17.19 0.89
N LYS A 76 -18.43 16.74 -0.34
CA LYS A 76 -19.79 16.56 -0.85
C LYS A 76 -20.48 15.29 -0.29
N GLY A 77 -19.76 14.45 0.44
CA GLY A 77 -20.29 13.16 0.92
C GLY A 77 -20.46 12.08 -0.16
N GLU A 78 -19.97 12.33 -1.36
CA GLU A 78 -20.02 11.39 -2.49
C GLU A 78 -18.99 10.28 -2.37
N ARG A 79 -18.00 10.45 -1.49
CA ARG A 79 -16.97 9.46 -1.17
C ARG A 79 -16.56 9.52 0.30
N PRO A 80 -16.09 8.42 0.89
CA PRO A 80 -15.47 8.46 2.20
C PRO A 80 -14.19 9.30 2.13
N GLY A 81 -13.93 10.09 3.18
CA GLY A 81 -12.71 10.89 3.30
C GLY A 81 -11.45 10.04 3.49
N SER A 82 -11.61 8.79 3.88
CA SER A 82 -10.56 7.80 4.10
C SER A 82 -11.03 6.44 3.60
N ALA A 83 -10.11 5.46 3.56
CA ALA A 83 -10.40 4.08 3.16
C ALA A 83 -10.95 3.94 1.72
N ASN A 84 -10.47 4.77 0.80
CA ASN A 84 -10.86 4.69 -0.59
C ASN A 84 -10.34 3.39 -1.24
N PRO A 85 -11.19 2.67 -1.99
CA PRO A 85 -10.76 1.46 -2.69
C PRO A 85 -9.79 1.80 -3.82
N VAL A 86 -8.80 0.94 -4.01
CA VAL A 86 -7.86 1.01 -5.12
C VAL A 86 -7.75 -0.34 -5.79
N ARG A 87 -7.40 -0.33 -7.06
CA ARG A 87 -7.00 -1.52 -7.80
C ARG A 87 -5.51 -1.49 -8.05
N VAL A 88 -4.88 -2.64 -7.91
CA VAL A 88 -3.42 -2.78 -8.05
C VAL A 88 -3.11 -3.86 -9.07
N GLY A 89 -2.10 -3.63 -9.88
CA GLY A 89 -1.57 -4.59 -10.84
C GLY A 89 -0.04 -4.55 -10.85
N LEU A 90 0.58 -5.70 -10.98
CA LEU A 90 2.02 -5.82 -11.21
C LEU A 90 2.37 -5.53 -12.67
N ALA A 91 3.66 -5.41 -12.95
CA ALA A 91 4.14 -5.14 -14.32
C ALA A 91 3.74 -6.25 -15.33
N SER A 92 3.63 -7.51 -14.85
CA SER A 92 3.24 -8.68 -15.65
C SER A 92 1.74 -8.82 -15.85
N ASP A 93 0.92 -8.11 -15.08
CA ASP A 93 -0.53 -8.32 -15.09
C ASP A 93 -1.20 -7.57 -16.23
N THR A 94 -2.20 -8.20 -16.83
CA THR A 94 -3.14 -7.52 -17.70
C THR A 94 -4.21 -6.85 -16.85
N GLY A 95 -4.19 -5.51 -16.79
CA GLY A 95 -5.12 -4.73 -15.95
C GLY A 95 -4.70 -4.62 -14.49
N TYR A 96 -5.68 -4.67 -13.58
CA TYR A 96 -5.51 -4.44 -12.14
C TYR A 96 -6.29 -5.49 -11.34
N PRO A 97 -5.78 -6.73 -11.24
CA PRO A 97 -6.52 -7.85 -10.66
C PRO A 97 -6.66 -7.79 -9.13
N TYR A 98 -5.80 -7.04 -8.44
CA TYR A 98 -5.80 -6.99 -6.98
C TYR A 98 -6.53 -5.76 -6.47
N THR A 99 -7.20 -5.91 -5.32
CA THR A 99 -7.90 -4.82 -4.65
C THR A 99 -7.21 -4.48 -3.34
N GLY A 100 -7.20 -3.20 -3.03
CA GLY A 100 -6.66 -2.69 -1.78
C GLY A 100 -7.45 -1.49 -1.30
N THR A 101 -7.02 -0.92 -0.18
CA THR A 101 -7.66 0.24 0.42
C THR A 101 -6.61 1.27 0.82
N VAL A 102 -6.82 2.53 0.46
CA VAL A 102 -5.98 3.63 0.92
C VAL A 102 -6.14 3.78 2.43
N ASN A 103 -5.06 3.63 3.17
CA ASN A 103 -5.06 3.76 4.62
C ASN A 103 -4.23 4.95 5.13
N PHE A 104 -3.51 5.60 4.25
CA PHE A 104 -2.72 6.78 4.60
C PHE A 104 -2.60 7.71 3.39
N VAL A 105 -2.77 9.00 3.64
CA VAL A 105 -2.44 10.10 2.72
C VAL A 105 -1.67 11.12 3.54
N SER A 106 -0.56 11.61 3.02
CA SER A 106 0.24 12.65 3.67
C SER A 106 -0.59 13.90 3.93
N ASN A 107 -0.25 14.63 4.95
CA ASN A 107 -0.83 15.94 5.25
C ASN A 107 -0.12 17.09 4.54
N GLN A 108 0.89 16.79 3.72
CA GLN A 108 1.70 17.78 3.03
C GLN A 108 1.95 17.32 1.59
N VAL A 109 1.75 18.25 0.64
CA VAL A 109 2.14 18.11 -0.77
C VAL A 109 3.63 18.42 -0.88
N ASP A 110 4.35 17.67 -1.68
CA ASP A 110 5.73 17.96 -2.02
C ASP A 110 5.76 19.10 -3.05
N PRO A 111 6.27 20.29 -2.69
CA PRO A 111 6.26 21.45 -3.58
C PRO A 111 7.21 21.30 -4.78
N ALA A 112 8.19 20.39 -4.71
CA ALA A 112 9.13 20.17 -5.80
C ALA A 112 8.52 19.34 -6.93
N THR A 113 7.61 18.41 -6.60
CA THR A 113 7.01 17.49 -7.55
C THR A 113 5.53 17.75 -7.80
N GLY A 114 4.85 18.53 -6.95
CA GLY A 114 3.41 18.74 -7.00
C GLY A 114 2.61 17.47 -6.71
N THR A 115 3.20 16.53 -5.96
CA THR A 115 2.56 15.24 -5.62
C THR A 115 2.38 15.08 -4.12
N ILE A 116 1.48 14.17 -3.73
CA ILE A 116 1.25 13.83 -2.33
C ILE A 116 1.52 12.34 -2.11
N ASN A 117 2.18 12.00 -1.00
CA ASN A 117 2.44 10.60 -0.68
C ASN A 117 1.18 9.93 -0.17
N ALA A 118 0.81 8.82 -0.77
CA ALA A 118 -0.28 7.97 -0.35
C ALA A 118 0.17 6.51 -0.21
N ARG A 119 -0.55 5.77 0.62
CA ARG A 119 -0.29 4.36 0.86
C ARG A 119 -1.59 3.57 0.85
N ALA A 120 -1.60 2.46 0.14
CA ALA A 120 -2.67 1.48 0.18
C ALA A 120 -2.20 0.19 0.87
N VAL A 121 -3.13 -0.46 1.55
CA VAL A 121 -2.97 -1.82 2.09
C VAL A 121 -3.60 -2.78 1.11
N VAL A 122 -2.85 -3.81 0.75
CA VAL A 122 -3.29 -4.89 -0.16
C VAL A 122 -3.08 -6.23 0.54
N PRO A 123 -4.10 -7.07 0.67
CA PRO A 123 -3.95 -8.44 1.14
C PRO A 123 -3.04 -9.24 0.21
N ASN A 124 -2.19 -10.10 0.76
CA ASN A 124 -1.25 -10.90 0.00
C ASN A 124 -1.18 -12.35 0.53
N PRO A 125 -2.32 -13.06 0.65
CA PRO A 125 -2.35 -14.41 1.20
C PRO A 125 -1.52 -15.39 0.34
N ASP A 126 -1.54 -15.23 -0.97
CA ASP A 126 -0.82 -16.08 -1.92
C ASP A 126 0.65 -15.66 -2.12
N ARG A 127 1.10 -14.62 -1.40
CA ARG A 127 2.50 -14.11 -1.46
C ARG A 127 2.97 -13.74 -2.86
N VAL A 128 2.07 -13.27 -3.70
CA VAL A 128 2.37 -12.81 -5.07
C VAL A 128 3.22 -11.53 -5.04
N PHE A 129 2.91 -10.63 -4.10
CA PHE A 129 3.68 -9.41 -3.92
C PHE A 129 4.94 -9.68 -3.10
N THR A 130 6.07 -9.30 -3.65
CA THR A 130 7.34 -9.24 -2.92
C THR A 130 7.71 -7.78 -2.71
N PRO A 131 8.11 -7.35 -1.50
CA PRO A 131 8.57 -5.99 -1.26
C PRO A 131 9.69 -5.59 -2.23
N GLY A 132 9.59 -4.36 -2.77
CA GLY A 132 10.52 -3.84 -3.79
C GLY A 132 10.04 -4.00 -5.23
N LEU A 133 8.94 -4.71 -5.48
CA LEU A 133 8.36 -4.77 -6.82
C LEU A 133 7.66 -3.45 -7.18
N TYR A 134 7.71 -3.10 -8.46
CA TYR A 134 6.92 -2.03 -9.03
C TYR A 134 5.46 -2.47 -9.19
N ALA A 135 4.54 -1.64 -8.70
CA ALA A 135 3.11 -1.86 -8.81
C ALA A 135 2.43 -0.65 -9.45
N ARG A 136 1.44 -0.91 -10.29
CA ARG A 136 0.56 0.10 -10.86
C ARG A 136 -0.67 0.23 -9.99
N VAL A 137 -1.09 1.46 -9.70
CA VAL A 137 -2.26 1.75 -8.86
C VAL A 137 -3.30 2.48 -9.70
N GLN A 138 -4.51 1.98 -9.67
CA GLN A 138 -5.68 2.62 -10.26
C GLN A 138 -6.59 3.12 -9.14
N LEU A 139 -6.76 4.43 -9.08
CA LEU A 139 -7.72 5.08 -8.21
C LEU A 139 -9.06 5.17 -8.92
N GLN A 140 -10.15 4.95 -8.20
CA GLN A 140 -11.49 5.13 -8.74
C GLN A 140 -11.78 6.64 -8.86
N GLY A 141 -11.99 7.14 -10.06
CA GLY A 141 -12.05 8.59 -10.35
C GLY A 141 -13.32 9.31 -9.90
N SER A 142 -14.44 8.59 -9.76
CA SER A 142 -15.75 9.14 -9.36
C SER A 142 -16.55 8.13 -8.56
N GLY A 143 -17.61 8.59 -7.88
CA GLY A 143 -18.67 7.71 -7.41
C GLY A 143 -19.45 7.08 -8.57
N GLU A 144 -20.39 6.19 -8.25
CA GLU A 144 -21.34 5.67 -9.23
C GLU A 144 -22.30 6.80 -9.63
N PHE A 145 -22.42 7.01 -10.92
CA PHE A 145 -23.40 7.96 -11.46
C PHE A 145 -24.11 7.32 -12.67
N PRO A 146 -25.38 7.63 -12.89
CA PRO A 146 -26.08 7.16 -14.08
C PRO A 146 -25.45 7.80 -15.32
N ALA A 147 -25.00 6.98 -16.26
CA ALA A 147 -24.41 7.42 -17.51
C ALA A 147 -25.08 6.75 -18.68
N ILE A 148 -25.31 7.52 -19.74
CA ILE A 148 -25.76 6.98 -21.03
C ILE A 148 -24.49 6.57 -21.79
N LEU A 149 -24.36 5.30 -22.07
CA LEU A 149 -23.27 4.76 -22.89
C LEU A 149 -23.72 4.70 -24.35
N ILE A 150 -22.89 5.22 -25.23
CA ILE A 150 -23.06 5.15 -26.67
C ILE A 150 -21.82 4.50 -27.30
N ASP A 151 -22.01 3.83 -28.44
CA ASP A 151 -20.86 3.29 -29.18
C ASP A 151 -19.98 4.46 -29.67
N ASP A 152 -18.68 4.32 -29.51
CA ASP A 152 -17.70 5.32 -29.94
C ASP A 152 -17.82 5.61 -31.46
N LYS A 153 -18.19 4.61 -32.25
CA LYS A 153 -18.46 4.74 -33.70
C LYS A 153 -19.67 5.61 -34.03
N ALA A 154 -20.59 5.80 -33.09
CA ALA A 154 -21.76 6.66 -33.28
C ALA A 154 -21.44 8.14 -33.02
N VAL A 155 -20.24 8.44 -32.48
CA VAL A 155 -19.80 9.81 -32.25
C VAL A 155 -19.16 10.35 -33.50
N MET A 156 -19.81 11.32 -34.14
CA MET A 156 -19.25 12.05 -35.27
C MET A 156 -18.56 13.33 -34.83
N THR A 157 -17.59 13.75 -35.62
CA THR A 157 -16.85 14.98 -35.34
C THR A 157 -16.99 15.90 -36.56
N ASP A 158 -17.47 17.12 -36.31
CA ASP A 158 -17.45 18.21 -37.29
C ASP A 158 -16.60 19.36 -36.75
N GLN A 159 -15.42 19.52 -37.33
CA GLN A 159 -14.37 20.45 -36.89
C GLN A 159 -13.99 20.23 -35.41
N ASP A 160 -14.48 21.08 -34.50
CA ASP A 160 -14.21 21.05 -33.06
C ASP A 160 -15.36 20.49 -32.23
N ARG A 161 -16.48 20.09 -32.87
CA ARG A 161 -17.70 19.63 -32.19
C ARG A 161 -17.93 18.14 -32.39
N LYS A 162 -18.21 17.45 -31.31
CA LYS A 162 -18.67 16.06 -31.33
C LYS A 162 -20.19 16.01 -31.20
N TYR A 163 -20.84 15.22 -32.04
CA TYR A 163 -22.29 15.06 -32.04
C TYR A 163 -22.71 13.63 -32.34
N VAL A 164 -23.94 13.30 -32.00
CA VAL A 164 -24.58 12.03 -32.31
C VAL A 164 -25.94 12.30 -32.91
N TYR A 165 -26.38 11.44 -33.83
CA TYR A 165 -27.74 11.46 -34.33
C TYR A 165 -28.67 10.71 -33.39
N VAL A 166 -29.80 11.28 -33.05
CA VAL A 166 -30.85 10.66 -32.27
C VAL A 166 -32.07 10.51 -33.15
N LEU A 167 -32.59 9.29 -33.22
CA LEU A 167 -33.88 9.05 -33.90
C LEU A 167 -35.01 9.66 -33.06
N GLY A 168 -35.73 10.60 -33.62
CA GLY A 168 -36.91 11.16 -32.98
C GLY A 168 -38.05 10.16 -32.98
N PRO A 169 -39.06 10.33 -32.12
CA PRO A 169 -40.30 9.58 -32.23
C PRO A 169 -41.00 9.93 -33.55
N GLU A 170 -41.46 8.90 -34.27
CA GLU A 170 -42.34 9.06 -35.43
C GLU A 170 -43.71 9.64 -35.01
#